data_f7be3384a4c14144dd4b15034c3398e0
#
_entry.id   f7be3384a4c14144dd4b15034c3398e0
#
_cell.length_a   1.000
_cell.length_b   1.000
_cell.length_c   1.000
_cell.angle_alpha   90.00
_cell.angle_beta   90.00
_cell.angle_gamma   90.00
#
_symmetry.space_group_name_H-M   'P 1'
#
loop_
_entity.id
_entity.type
_entity.pdbx_description
1 polymer ?
#
loop_
_entity_poly.entity_id
_entity_poly.type
_entity_poly.pdbx_seq_one_letter_code
_entity_poly.pdbx_strand_id
1 'polypeptide(L)'
;MLSRRQFLRVAAAGAGAMLVAPQIVFASAATDRRFVFVIQRGAADGLNIVVPYAEPAYASLRGPLAIDTANAAKLNGTFALHPSLVQMAQMYHGGQALFVHAVASPYRDRSHFDGQNVLETGGSAPYQVKDGWLNRLVGLVGATRENAIALAPTVPLALRGTARATSYAPSALPAASDDLLTRVSALYEGDAQLHGLWASAMNARGLAGDVSAHQDPASLGKLAAQFLARADGPRIAMIETGGWDTHSAQNARLANQLKALDTMLASLRDNLGPAWDKTTVLVATEFGRTAAANGTGGTDHGQASVAMLAGGAVAGGRVIADWPGLRPADLYEQRDLKPTASLDALIAGAAAESLQLDPQRTAAVLFAQAGAQQPVTGLIRT
;
A
#
# COMPACT_ATOMS: atom_id res chain seq x y z
N MET A 1 27.21 -25.71 51.60
CA MET A 1 25.86 -26.30 51.37
C MET A 1 24.83 -25.28 51.78
N LEU A 2 24.04 -24.79 50.84
CA LEU A 2 22.95 -23.85 51.11
C LEU A 2 21.84 -24.57 51.87
N SER A 3 21.33 -23.99 52.95
CA SER A 3 20.24 -24.56 53.71
C SER A 3 18.92 -24.52 52.95
N ARG A 4 17.98 -25.47 53.19
CA ARG A 4 16.64 -25.48 52.56
C ARG A 4 15.91 -24.13 52.65
N ARG A 5 16.11 -23.36 53.71
CA ARG A 5 15.55 -22.02 53.88
C ARG A 5 16.20 -20.97 52.96
N GLN A 6 17.49 -21.08 52.66
CA GLN A 6 18.19 -20.20 51.74
C GLN A 6 17.80 -20.50 50.31
N PHE A 7 17.59 -21.75 49.93
CA PHE A 7 17.08 -22.16 48.63
C PHE A 7 15.64 -21.62 48.39
N LEU A 8 14.76 -21.74 49.39
CA LEU A 8 13.38 -21.20 49.29
C LEU A 8 13.33 -19.67 49.23
N ARG A 9 14.28 -18.96 49.87
CA ARG A 9 14.38 -17.49 49.77
C ARG A 9 14.90 -17.04 48.40
N VAL A 10 15.83 -17.78 47.81
CA VAL A 10 16.32 -17.51 46.44
C VAL A 10 15.23 -17.87 45.41
N ALA A 11 14.51 -18.96 45.61
CA ALA A 11 13.36 -19.31 44.76
C ALA A 11 12.19 -18.30 44.86
N ALA A 12 11.91 -17.76 46.05
CA ALA A 12 10.88 -16.72 46.25
C ALA A 12 11.31 -15.37 45.71
N ALA A 13 12.62 -15.06 45.72
CA ALA A 13 13.13 -13.83 45.06
C ALA A 13 13.18 -13.97 43.54
N GLY A 14 13.31 -15.18 42.99
CA GLY A 14 13.23 -15.47 41.57
C GLY A 14 11.79 -15.47 41.02
N ALA A 15 10.78 -15.78 41.84
CA ALA A 15 9.37 -15.76 41.44
C ALA A 15 8.76 -14.35 41.46
N GLY A 16 9.44 -13.35 42.01
CA GLY A 16 9.04 -11.95 42.02
C GLY A 16 9.58 -11.13 40.85
N ALA A 17 10.43 -11.71 39.97
CA ALA A 17 10.67 -11.14 38.66
C ALA A 17 9.40 -11.33 37.84
N MET A 18 8.45 -10.37 37.94
CA MET A 18 7.37 -10.26 36.99
C MET A 18 7.94 -10.47 35.60
N LEU A 19 7.38 -11.43 34.90
CA LEU A 19 7.44 -11.53 33.46
C LEU A 19 6.93 -10.17 32.92
N VAL A 20 7.78 -9.16 32.88
CA VAL A 20 7.62 -8.03 32.00
C VAL A 20 7.85 -8.64 30.64
N ALA A 21 6.79 -9.24 30.05
CA ALA A 21 6.77 -9.50 28.63
C ALA A 21 7.25 -8.19 28.00
N PRO A 22 8.29 -8.20 27.14
CA PRO A 22 8.66 -7.00 26.44
C PRO A 22 7.44 -6.58 25.64
N GLN A 23 6.70 -5.61 26.17
CA GLN A 23 5.67 -4.96 25.37
C GLN A 23 6.42 -4.35 24.22
N ILE A 24 6.12 -4.77 22.99
CA ILE A 24 6.50 -4.01 21.81
C ILE A 24 5.70 -2.73 21.93
N VAL A 25 6.30 -1.76 22.51
CA VAL A 25 5.82 -0.38 22.49
C VAL A 25 6.24 0.10 21.11
N PHE A 26 5.29 0.20 20.17
CA PHE A 26 5.52 1.02 19.00
C PHE A 26 5.98 2.38 19.53
N ALA A 27 7.11 2.88 19.03
CA ALA A 27 7.55 4.20 19.44
C ALA A 27 6.46 5.17 19.01
N SER A 28 6.07 6.07 19.91
CA SER A 28 5.31 7.24 19.52
C SER A 28 6.13 7.96 18.44
N ALA A 29 5.73 7.83 17.18
CA ALA A 29 6.31 8.62 16.11
C ALA A 29 6.05 10.09 16.45
N ALA A 30 6.96 10.98 16.06
CA ALA A 30 6.78 12.41 16.24
C ALA A 30 5.57 12.97 15.49
N THR A 31 4.84 12.14 14.76
CA THR A 31 3.63 12.47 13.99
C THR A 31 2.46 11.58 14.39
N ASP A 32 1.27 12.14 14.41
CA ASP A 32 0.00 11.43 14.51
C ASP A 32 -0.66 11.16 13.13
N ARG A 33 0.05 11.48 12.05
CA ARG A 33 -0.36 11.24 10.67
C ARG A 33 0.00 9.82 10.23
N ARG A 34 -0.74 9.31 9.26
CA ARG A 34 -0.59 7.93 8.76
C ARG A 34 -0.45 7.91 7.26
N PHE A 35 0.45 7.07 6.77
CA PHE A 35 0.65 6.83 5.35
C PHE A 35 0.50 5.34 5.04
N VAL A 36 -0.41 5.01 4.12
CA VAL A 36 -0.68 3.63 3.69
C VAL A 36 -0.35 3.51 2.22
N PHE A 37 0.52 2.58 1.87
CA PHE A 37 0.80 2.21 0.49
C PHE A 37 0.08 0.92 0.13
N VAL A 38 -0.76 0.96 -0.91
CA VAL A 38 -1.44 -0.21 -1.48
C VAL A 38 -0.87 -0.48 -2.85
N ILE A 39 -0.22 -1.64 -3.01
CA ILE A 39 0.28 -2.08 -4.32
C ILE A 39 -0.75 -2.97 -5.02
N GLN A 40 -1.04 -2.67 -6.28
CA GLN A 40 -1.87 -3.47 -7.18
C GLN A 40 -0.95 -4.32 -8.08
N ARG A 41 -0.60 -5.54 -7.62
CA ARG A 41 0.32 -6.43 -8.36
C ARG A 41 -0.35 -7.05 -9.58
N GLY A 42 0.18 -6.76 -10.74
CA GLY A 42 -0.28 -7.30 -12.03
C GLY A 42 -0.72 -6.24 -13.03
N ALA A 43 -0.16 -5.04 -12.98
CA ALA A 43 -0.40 -4.01 -14.00
C ALA A 43 -1.88 -3.64 -14.13
N ALA A 44 -2.44 -2.98 -13.13
CA ALA A 44 -3.83 -2.54 -13.11
C ALA A 44 -4.15 -1.61 -14.29
N ASP A 45 -5.29 -1.83 -14.94
CA ASP A 45 -5.70 -1.11 -16.15
C ASP A 45 -6.25 0.29 -15.84
N GLY A 46 -5.38 1.29 -15.85
CA GLY A 46 -5.74 2.68 -15.56
C GLY A 46 -6.83 3.26 -16.46
N LEU A 47 -6.86 2.86 -17.74
CA LEU A 47 -7.87 3.35 -18.69
C LEU A 47 -9.29 2.84 -18.40
N ASN A 48 -9.42 1.68 -17.74
CA ASN A 48 -10.71 1.16 -17.31
C ASN A 48 -11.01 1.41 -15.82
N ILE A 49 -10.04 1.87 -15.04
CA ILE A 49 -10.24 2.32 -13.65
C ILE A 49 -10.77 3.76 -13.64
N VAL A 50 -10.05 4.69 -14.30
CA VAL A 50 -10.44 6.08 -14.49
C VAL A 50 -10.63 6.29 -15.99
N VAL A 51 -11.87 6.15 -16.42
CA VAL A 51 -12.28 6.04 -17.82
C VAL A 51 -12.26 7.40 -18.50
N PRO A 52 -11.47 7.62 -19.55
CA PRO A 52 -11.48 8.86 -20.31
C PRO A 52 -12.69 8.89 -21.28
N TYR A 53 -13.89 9.00 -20.76
CA TYR A 53 -15.13 8.82 -21.51
C TYR A 53 -15.35 9.88 -22.61
N ALA A 54 -14.70 11.04 -22.47
CA ALA A 54 -14.77 12.09 -23.49
C ALA A 54 -13.69 11.92 -24.59
N GLU A 55 -12.80 10.92 -24.46
CA GLU A 55 -11.78 10.63 -25.47
C GLU A 55 -12.38 9.86 -26.64
N PRO A 56 -12.42 10.43 -27.87
CA PRO A 56 -13.11 9.81 -28.99
C PRO A 56 -12.58 8.43 -29.38
N ALA A 57 -11.28 8.18 -29.18
CA ALA A 57 -10.65 6.91 -29.52
C ALA A 57 -10.89 5.81 -28.47
N TYR A 58 -11.34 6.14 -27.26
CA TYR A 58 -11.46 5.18 -26.17
C TYR A 58 -12.35 3.99 -26.52
N ALA A 59 -13.57 4.24 -26.96
CA ALA A 59 -14.52 3.16 -27.23
C ALA A 59 -14.06 2.23 -28.37
N SER A 60 -13.45 2.79 -29.42
CA SER A 60 -12.94 1.99 -30.56
C SER A 60 -11.71 1.14 -30.20
N LEU A 61 -10.79 1.69 -29.38
CA LEU A 61 -9.61 0.95 -28.91
C LEU A 61 -9.99 -0.17 -27.94
N ARG A 62 -10.93 0.10 -27.04
CA ARG A 62 -11.37 -0.86 -26.04
C ARG A 62 -12.36 -1.89 -26.56
N GLY A 63 -13.11 -1.59 -27.63
CA GLY A 63 -14.09 -2.50 -28.19
C GLY A 63 -14.99 -3.10 -27.08
N PRO A 64 -15.03 -4.44 -26.91
CA PRO A 64 -15.88 -5.08 -25.89
C PRO A 64 -15.44 -4.80 -24.44
N LEU A 65 -14.24 -4.24 -24.22
CA LEU A 65 -13.76 -3.85 -22.90
C LEU A 65 -14.11 -2.41 -22.54
N ALA A 66 -14.72 -1.64 -23.46
CA ALA A 66 -15.14 -0.27 -23.16
C ALA A 66 -16.16 -0.28 -22.00
N ILE A 67 -15.88 0.53 -20.98
CA ILE A 67 -16.77 0.66 -19.83
C ILE A 67 -17.97 1.54 -20.22
N ASP A 68 -19.18 1.04 -19.97
CA ASP A 68 -20.38 1.87 -20.04
C ASP A 68 -20.35 2.88 -18.88
N THR A 69 -20.26 4.14 -19.24
CA THR A 69 -20.20 5.25 -18.28
C THR A 69 -21.53 5.98 -18.09
N ALA A 70 -22.63 5.47 -18.63
CA ALA A 70 -23.95 6.10 -18.48
C ALA A 70 -24.33 6.31 -17.01
N ASN A 71 -24.05 5.28 -16.16
CA ASN A 71 -24.33 5.31 -14.73
C ASN A 71 -23.06 5.41 -13.88
N ALA A 72 -21.91 5.72 -14.48
CA ALA A 72 -20.65 5.86 -13.77
C ALA A 72 -20.53 7.25 -13.11
N ALA A 73 -19.84 7.33 -11.99
CA ALA A 73 -19.53 8.59 -11.33
C ALA A 73 -18.61 9.43 -12.23
N LYS A 74 -19.11 10.57 -12.71
CA LYS A 74 -18.31 11.54 -13.48
C LYS A 74 -17.37 12.28 -12.51
N LEU A 75 -16.09 12.24 -12.80
CA LEU A 75 -15.08 12.94 -12.01
C LEU A 75 -14.91 14.38 -12.50
N ASN A 76 -14.95 14.57 -13.80
CA ASN A 76 -14.92 15.88 -14.45
C ASN A 76 -15.45 15.75 -15.91
N GLY A 77 -15.21 16.77 -16.77
CA GLY A 77 -15.63 16.75 -18.17
C GLY A 77 -14.94 15.70 -19.05
N THR A 78 -13.86 15.06 -18.58
CA THR A 78 -13.07 14.10 -19.36
C THR A 78 -13.14 12.69 -18.80
N PHE A 79 -13.18 12.55 -17.47
CA PHE A 79 -12.99 11.27 -16.78
C PHE A 79 -14.22 10.86 -15.98
N ALA A 80 -14.46 9.54 -15.96
CA ALA A 80 -15.45 8.90 -15.10
C ALA A 80 -14.77 7.74 -14.34
N LEU A 81 -15.27 7.40 -13.18
CA LEU A 81 -14.77 6.29 -12.38
C LEU A 81 -15.46 4.99 -12.77
N HIS A 82 -14.73 3.89 -12.77
CA HIS A 82 -15.32 2.57 -13.01
C HIS A 82 -16.51 2.30 -12.05
N PRO A 83 -17.65 1.76 -12.52
CA PRO A 83 -18.86 1.60 -11.71
C PRO A 83 -18.69 0.77 -10.42
N SER A 84 -17.70 -0.10 -10.35
CA SER A 84 -17.40 -0.89 -9.15
C SER A 84 -16.76 -0.10 -8.01
N LEU A 85 -16.32 1.15 -8.22
CA LEU A 85 -15.66 2.00 -7.22
C LEU A 85 -16.66 2.97 -6.57
N VAL A 86 -17.69 2.45 -5.93
CA VAL A 86 -18.81 3.23 -5.38
C VAL A 86 -18.38 4.08 -4.17
N GLN A 87 -17.65 3.49 -3.22
CA GLN A 87 -17.17 4.19 -2.04
C GLN A 87 -16.07 5.20 -2.38
N MET A 88 -15.20 4.86 -3.32
CA MET A 88 -14.18 5.77 -3.83
C MET A 88 -14.81 6.97 -4.54
N ALA A 89 -15.91 6.77 -5.26
CA ALA A 89 -16.68 7.88 -5.85
C ALA A 89 -17.25 8.82 -4.77
N GLN A 90 -17.78 8.27 -3.67
CA GLN A 90 -18.25 9.05 -2.54
C GLN A 90 -17.10 9.83 -1.88
N MET A 91 -15.94 9.20 -1.66
CA MET A 91 -14.75 9.87 -1.14
C MET A 91 -14.30 11.00 -2.08
N TYR A 92 -14.33 10.78 -3.39
CA TYR A 92 -13.98 11.81 -4.37
C TYR A 92 -14.90 13.03 -4.27
N HIS A 93 -16.22 12.83 -4.29
CA HIS A 93 -17.19 13.92 -4.16
C HIS A 93 -17.15 14.59 -2.78
N GLY A 94 -16.76 13.85 -1.73
CA GLY A 94 -16.48 14.39 -0.40
C GLY A 94 -15.13 15.08 -0.28
N GLY A 95 -14.36 15.19 -1.37
CA GLY A 95 -13.03 15.81 -1.38
C GLY A 95 -11.96 15.00 -0.64
N GLN A 96 -12.17 13.69 -0.45
CA GLN A 96 -11.28 12.78 0.27
C GLN A 96 -10.56 11.78 -0.67
N ALA A 97 -10.74 11.90 -1.97
CA ALA A 97 -9.99 11.12 -2.95
C ALA A 97 -9.61 11.97 -4.16
N LEU A 98 -8.48 11.66 -4.78
CA LEU A 98 -8.03 12.20 -6.06
C LEU A 98 -7.37 11.09 -6.89
N PHE A 99 -7.29 11.34 -8.19
CA PHE A 99 -6.65 10.42 -9.14
C PHE A 99 -5.57 11.15 -9.91
N VAL A 100 -4.44 10.46 -10.17
CA VAL A 100 -3.37 10.93 -11.05
C VAL A 100 -3.30 10.01 -12.25
N HIS A 101 -3.65 10.50 -13.43
CA HIS A 101 -3.72 9.69 -14.64
C HIS A 101 -2.43 9.79 -15.47
N ALA A 102 -2.22 8.82 -16.37
CA ALA A 102 -1.03 8.71 -17.23
C ALA A 102 0.28 8.70 -16.43
N VAL A 103 0.25 8.11 -15.23
CA VAL A 103 1.41 8.01 -14.34
C VAL A 103 2.17 6.71 -14.55
N ALA A 104 3.50 6.75 -14.47
CA ALA A 104 4.34 5.56 -14.53
C ALA A 104 5.62 5.70 -13.69
N SER A 105 6.18 4.57 -13.24
CA SER A 105 7.55 4.45 -12.75
C SER A 105 8.55 4.68 -13.90
N PRO A 106 9.87 4.75 -13.66
CA PRO A 106 10.86 4.84 -14.74
C PRO A 106 10.99 3.57 -15.58
N TYR A 107 10.49 2.42 -15.12
CA TYR A 107 10.60 1.13 -15.80
C TYR A 107 9.78 1.05 -17.08
N ARG A 108 10.33 0.40 -18.15
CA ARG A 108 9.71 0.37 -19.50
C ARG A 108 9.61 -1.03 -20.15
N ASP A 109 10.21 -2.08 -19.56
CA ASP A 109 10.32 -3.39 -20.23
C ASP A 109 9.12 -4.34 -19.99
N ARG A 110 8.11 -3.92 -19.23
CA ARG A 110 6.81 -4.63 -19.08
C ARG A 110 6.91 -6.04 -18.45
N SER A 111 7.94 -6.29 -17.62
CA SER A 111 8.08 -7.50 -16.80
C SER A 111 7.56 -7.22 -15.38
N HIS A 112 6.62 -8.02 -14.89
CA HIS A 112 6.07 -7.82 -13.54
C HIS A 112 7.13 -7.87 -12.45
N PHE A 113 8.02 -8.86 -12.48
CA PHE A 113 9.05 -9.00 -11.45
C PHE A 113 9.97 -7.78 -11.40
N ASP A 114 10.39 -7.33 -12.56
CA ASP A 114 11.30 -6.20 -12.69
C ASP A 114 10.59 -4.87 -12.39
N GLY A 115 9.38 -4.69 -12.91
CA GLY A 115 8.57 -3.50 -12.64
C GLY A 115 8.20 -3.35 -11.17
N GLN A 116 7.83 -4.46 -10.50
CA GLN A 116 7.59 -4.47 -9.06
C GLN A 116 8.87 -4.19 -8.28
N ASN A 117 10.01 -4.74 -8.70
CA ASN A 117 11.29 -4.43 -8.07
C ASN A 117 11.60 -2.92 -8.13
N VAL A 118 11.45 -2.30 -9.30
CA VAL A 118 11.65 -0.85 -9.47
C VAL A 118 10.66 -0.05 -8.63
N LEU A 119 9.37 -0.39 -8.69
CA LEU A 119 8.33 0.28 -7.90
C LEU A 119 8.61 0.20 -6.39
N GLU A 120 9.03 -0.96 -5.89
CA GLU A 120 9.23 -1.16 -4.46
C GLU A 120 10.57 -0.61 -3.95
N THR A 121 11.58 -0.60 -4.79
CA THR A 121 12.90 -0.07 -4.40
C THR A 121 13.07 1.42 -4.71
N GLY A 122 12.30 1.98 -5.62
CA GLY A 122 12.54 3.34 -6.11
C GLY A 122 13.82 3.47 -6.91
N GLY A 123 14.31 2.36 -7.49
CA GLY A 123 15.42 2.36 -8.44
C GLY A 123 14.99 2.81 -9.84
N SER A 124 15.94 3.18 -10.68
CA SER A 124 15.67 3.48 -12.10
C SER A 124 15.74 2.22 -12.99
N ALA A 125 16.34 1.14 -12.50
CA ALA A 125 16.44 -0.15 -13.16
C ALA A 125 16.26 -1.30 -12.16
N PRO A 126 15.85 -2.50 -12.62
CA PRO A 126 15.63 -3.65 -11.74
C PRO A 126 16.91 -4.05 -10.99
N TYR A 127 16.75 -4.42 -9.73
CA TYR A 127 17.81 -4.95 -8.84
C TYR A 127 18.99 -4.02 -8.57
N GLN A 128 18.90 -2.77 -9.00
CA GLN A 128 19.91 -1.74 -8.77
C GLN A 128 19.98 -1.34 -7.29
N VAL A 129 18.82 -1.22 -6.64
CA VAL A 129 18.66 -0.87 -5.23
C VAL A 129 18.21 -2.10 -4.46
N LYS A 130 18.74 -2.31 -3.25
CA LYS A 130 18.49 -3.51 -2.45
C LYS A 130 17.48 -3.32 -1.34
N ASP A 131 17.27 -2.08 -0.91
CA ASP A 131 16.29 -1.69 0.11
C ASP A 131 15.09 -1.00 -0.52
N GLY A 132 13.97 -0.96 0.21
CA GLY A 132 12.73 -0.38 -0.26
C GLY A 132 12.60 1.11 0.08
N TRP A 133 11.94 1.86 -0.82
CA TRP A 133 11.70 3.29 -0.58
C TRP A 133 10.82 3.53 0.67
N LEU A 134 9.86 2.64 0.94
CA LEU A 134 9.00 2.76 2.12
C LEU A 134 9.78 2.52 3.43
N ASN A 135 10.81 1.66 3.39
CA ASN A 135 11.74 1.50 4.52
C ASN A 135 12.58 2.77 4.76
N ARG A 136 13.06 3.41 3.67
CA ARG A 136 13.74 4.70 3.78
C ARG A 136 12.83 5.79 4.35
N LEU A 137 11.53 5.78 3.97
CA LEU A 137 10.53 6.69 4.55
C LEU A 137 10.36 6.47 6.05
N VAL A 138 10.32 5.22 6.51
CA VAL A 138 10.31 4.90 7.96
C VAL A 138 11.51 5.53 8.66
N GLY A 139 12.69 5.45 8.05
CA GLY A 139 13.91 6.08 8.57
C GLY A 139 13.80 7.61 8.68
N LEU A 140 13.15 8.28 7.73
CA LEU A 140 12.92 9.73 7.76
C LEU A 140 11.96 10.19 8.87
N VAL A 141 10.97 9.36 9.20
CA VAL A 141 10.02 9.65 10.30
C VAL A 141 10.68 9.57 11.68
N GLY A 142 11.91 9.05 11.76
CA GLY A 142 12.72 9.09 12.99
C GLY A 142 12.30 8.13 14.07
N ALA A 143 11.77 6.98 13.71
CA ALA A 143 11.33 5.98 14.67
C ALA A 143 12.49 5.19 15.28
N THR A 144 12.51 5.14 16.60
CA THR A 144 13.42 4.27 17.36
C THR A 144 12.94 2.82 17.47
N ARG A 145 11.72 2.51 17.05
CA ARG A 145 11.07 1.19 17.10
C ARG A 145 10.20 0.94 15.85
N GLU A 146 9.44 -0.16 15.80
CA GLU A 146 8.63 -0.58 14.64
C GLU A 146 7.51 0.42 14.33
N ASN A 147 7.74 1.28 13.34
CA ASN A 147 6.75 2.27 12.86
C ASN A 147 6.03 1.84 11.59
N ALA A 148 6.34 0.66 11.08
CA ALA A 148 5.75 0.17 9.84
C ALA A 148 5.28 -1.27 9.95
N ILE A 149 4.14 -1.55 9.31
CA ILE A 149 3.57 -2.88 9.19
C ILE A 149 3.21 -3.19 7.75
N ALA A 150 3.53 -4.43 7.31
CA ALA A 150 2.97 -4.99 6.09
C ALA A 150 1.79 -5.90 6.44
N LEU A 151 0.67 -5.75 5.76
CA LEU A 151 -0.41 -6.74 5.80
C LEU A 151 -0.16 -7.79 4.71
N ALA A 152 0.81 -8.64 4.95
CA ALA A 152 1.33 -9.64 4.05
C ALA A 152 1.99 -10.79 4.84
N PRO A 153 2.12 -12.00 4.26
CA PRO A 153 2.77 -13.14 4.94
C PRO A 153 4.25 -12.90 5.28
N THR A 154 4.93 -12.05 4.51
CA THR A 154 6.33 -11.66 4.72
C THR A 154 6.50 -10.17 4.51
N VAL A 155 7.60 -9.59 5.03
CA VAL A 155 7.91 -8.18 4.79
C VAL A 155 8.23 -7.97 3.31
N PRO A 156 7.40 -7.19 2.56
CA PRO A 156 7.61 -6.89 1.14
C PRO A 156 8.89 -6.10 0.91
N LEU A 157 9.39 -6.11 -0.32
CA LEU A 157 10.64 -5.44 -0.68
C LEU A 157 10.60 -3.94 -0.37
N ALA A 158 9.48 -3.27 -0.58
CA ALA A 158 9.31 -1.85 -0.26
C ALA A 158 9.61 -1.51 1.21
N LEU A 159 9.39 -2.46 2.13
CA LEU A 159 9.65 -2.30 3.58
C LEU A 159 10.95 -2.95 4.05
N ARG A 160 11.75 -3.57 3.17
CA ARG A 160 13.06 -4.14 3.53
C ARG A 160 14.12 -3.05 3.56
N GLY A 161 14.97 -3.08 4.59
CA GLY A 161 16.07 -2.13 4.77
C GLY A 161 16.55 -2.06 6.21
N THR A 162 17.15 -0.95 6.59
CA THR A 162 17.75 -0.75 7.92
C THR A 162 16.72 -0.39 9.00
N ALA A 163 15.61 0.23 8.63
CA ALA A 163 14.52 0.54 9.55
C ALA A 163 13.72 -0.73 9.86
N ARG A 164 13.28 -0.89 11.10
CA ARG A 164 12.48 -2.04 11.51
C ARG A 164 11.06 -1.94 10.97
N ALA A 165 10.61 -3.02 10.33
CA ALA A 165 9.24 -3.21 9.88
C ALA A 165 8.79 -4.63 10.23
N THR A 166 7.52 -4.80 10.51
CA THR A 166 6.92 -6.12 10.78
C THR A 166 5.95 -6.49 9.67
N SER A 167 5.56 -7.76 9.63
CA SER A 167 4.48 -8.23 8.75
C SER A 167 3.46 -9.02 9.56
N TYR A 168 2.22 -8.94 9.14
CA TYR A 168 1.13 -9.74 9.70
C TYR A 168 0.19 -10.17 8.58
N ALA A 169 -0.15 -11.45 8.59
CA ALA A 169 -1.24 -12.00 7.79
C ALA A 169 -2.07 -12.96 8.66
N PRO A 170 -3.40 -12.89 8.62
CA PRO A 170 -4.24 -13.90 9.24
C PRO A 170 -3.89 -15.28 8.69
N SER A 171 -3.77 -16.27 9.58
CA SER A 171 -3.47 -17.65 9.19
C SER A 171 -4.77 -18.44 9.08
N ALA A 172 -4.91 -19.22 8.02
CA ALA A 172 -5.97 -20.23 7.87
C ALA A 172 -5.66 -21.53 8.66
N LEU A 173 -4.45 -21.64 9.23
CA LEU A 173 -4.10 -22.77 10.08
C LEU A 173 -4.83 -22.69 11.42
N PRO A 174 -5.14 -23.83 12.05
CA PRO A 174 -5.68 -23.86 13.41
C PRO A 174 -4.80 -23.00 14.34
N ALA A 175 -5.45 -22.28 15.26
CA ALA A 175 -4.72 -21.50 16.24
C ALA A 175 -3.79 -22.41 17.05
N ALA A 176 -2.52 -22.02 17.16
CA ALA A 176 -1.58 -22.73 18.02
C ALA A 176 -2.05 -22.65 19.48
N SER A 177 -1.97 -23.76 20.20
CA SER A 177 -2.33 -23.78 21.63
C SER A 177 -1.36 -22.91 22.43
N ASP A 178 -1.84 -22.34 23.54
CA ASP A 178 -1.02 -21.52 24.43
C ASP A 178 0.19 -22.29 24.96
N ASP A 179 0.05 -23.61 25.17
CA ASP A 179 1.16 -24.49 25.57
C ASP A 179 2.24 -24.55 24.47
N LEU A 180 1.85 -24.71 23.20
CA LEU A 180 2.79 -24.69 22.08
C LEU A 180 3.50 -23.34 21.97
N LEU A 181 2.77 -22.25 22.08
CA LEU A 181 3.34 -20.90 22.02
C LEU A 181 4.34 -20.66 23.16
N THR A 182 4.02 -21.13 24.37
CA THR A 182 4.91 -21.04 25.54
C THR A 182 6.19 -21.83 25.32
N ARG A 183 6.10 -23.06 24.78
CA ARG A 183 7.28 -23.88 24.46
C ARG A 183 8.16 -23.23 23.38
N VAL A 184 7.57 -22.69 22.34
CA VAL A 184 8.34 -21.97 21.28
C VAL A 184 9.00 -20.73 21.85
N SER A 185 8.32 -19.97 22.71
CA SER A 185 8.92 -18.83 23.41
C SER A 185 10.15 -19.23 24.22
N ALA A 186 10.04 -20.31 24.97
CA ALA A 186 11.17 -20.84 25.77
C ALA A 186 12.34 -21.30 24.88
N LEU A 187 12.06 -21.92 23.72
CA LEU A 187 13.10 -22.32 22.77
C LEU A 187 13.89 -21.13 22.21
N TYR A 188 13.23 -20.00 22.00
CA TYR A 188 13.85 -18.80 21.42
C TYR A 188 14.46 -17.87 22.48
N GLU A 189 14.26 -18.13 23.78
CA GLU A 189 14.72 -17.27 24.87
C GLU A 189 16.25 -17.09 24.89
N GLY A 190 17.00 -18.13 24.50
CA GLY A 190 18.48 -18.11 24.43
C GLY A 190 19.05 -17.49 23.15
N ASP A 191 18.22 -17.17 22.14
CA ASP A 191 18.65 -16.58 20.87
C ASP A 191 18.15 -15.14 20.74
N ALA A 192 19.05 -14.16 20.86
CA ALA A 192 18.71 -12.75 20.87
C ALA A 192 17.98 -12.29 19.59
N GLN A 193 18.25 -12.93 18.44
CA GLN A 193 17.61 -12.58 17.16
C GLN A 193 16.22 -13.22 17.08
N LEU A 194 16.09 -14.51 17.34
CA LEU A 194 14.83 -15.24 17.27
C LEU A 194 13.86 -14.80 18.37
N HIS A 195 14.35 -14.53 19.57
CA HIS A 195 13.54 -14.01 20.66
C HIS A 195 12.86 -12.68 20.30
N GLY A 196 13.61 -11.73 19.72
CA GLY A 196 13.07 -10.44 19.28
C GLY A 196 12.02 -10.58 18.18
N LEU A 197 12.27 -11.43 17.17
CA LEU A 197 11.34 -11.69 16.08
C LEU A 197 10.06 -12.38 16.57
N TRP A 198 10.21 -13.37 17.47
CA TRP A 198 9.08 -14.08 18.07
C TRP A 198 8.20 -13.17 18.90
N ALA A 199 8.80 -12.34 19.75
CA ALA A 199 8.07 -11.36 20.56
C ALA A 199 7.28 -10.39 19.67
N SER A 200 7.88 -9.93 18.55
CA SER A 200 7.21 -9.10 17.55
C SER A 200 6.01 -9.79 16.93
N ALA A 201 6.17 -11.04 16.50
CA ALA A 201 5.08 -11.82 15.91
C ALA A 201 3.93 -12.06 16.89
N MET A 202 4.22 -12.38 18.15
CA MET A 202 3.21 -12.60 19.19
C MET A 202 2.43 -11.33 19.52
N ASN A 203 3.11 -10.19 19.57
CA ASN A 203 2.44 -8.91 19.77
C ASN A 203 1.52 -8.55 18.60
N ALA A 204 2.00 -8.68 17.35
CA ALA A 204 1.19 -8.45 16.16
C ALA A 204 -0.08 -9.32 16.17
N ARG A 205 0.06 -10.61 16.54
CA ARG A 205 -1.08 -11.53 16.72
C ARG A 205 -2.05 -11.05 17.81
N GLY A 206 -1.54 -10.61 18.97
CA GLY A 206 -2.38 -10.07 20.04
C GLY A 206 -3.13 -8.80 19.66
N LEU A 207 -2.51 -7.94 18.85
CA LEU A 207 -3.11 -6.72 18.33
C LEU A 207 -4.20 -6.99 17.28
N ALA A 208 -4.03 -8.03 16.46
CA ALA A 208 -4.99 -8.41 15.44
C ALA A 208 -6.32 -8.96 16.03
N GLY A 209 -6.31 -9.46 17.27
CA GLY A 209 -7.49 -10.05 17.90
C GLY A 209 -8.08 -11.22 17.10
N ASP A 210 -9.39 -11.47 17.25
CA ASP A 210 -10.13 -12.55 16.57
C ASP A 210 -10.49 -12.22 15.10
N VAL A 211 -9.58 -11.62 14.35
CA VAL A 211 -9.81 -11.43 12.91
C VAL A 211 -9.82 -12.81 12.25
N SER A 212 -10.97 -13.18 11.67
CA SER A 212 -11.16 -14.45 11.00
C SER A 212 -10.10 -14.68 9.92
N ALA A 213 -9.67 -15.93 9.76
CA ALA A 213 -8.69 -16.36 8.77
C ALA A 213 -9.10 -16.08 7.30
N HIS A 214 -10.30 -15.60 7.07
CA HIS A 214 -10.79 -15.22 5.76
C HIS A 214 -10.20 -13.86 5.38
N GLN A 215 -9.34 -13.87 4.38
CA GLN A 215 -8.78 -12.64 3.77
C GLN A 215 -9.81 -11.96 2.86
N ASP A 216 -11.04 -11.74 3.35
CA ASP A 216 -11.97 -10.91 2.61
C ASP A 216 -11.53 -9.43 2.70
N PRO A 217 -11.86 -8.64 1.68
CA PRO A 217 -11.40 -7.25 1.58
C PRO A 217 -11.80 -6.38 2.77
N ALA A 218 -12.99 -6.57 3.34
CA ALA A 218 -13.45 -5.80 4.49
C ALA A 218 -12.64 -6.13 5.75
N SER A 219 -12.38 -7.41 6.00
CA SER A 219 -11.54 -7.86 7.11
C SER A 219 -10.11 -7.33 7.00
N LEU A 220 -9.54 -7.28 5.79
CA LEU A 220 -8.21 -6.70 5.56
C LEU A 220 -8.17 -5.20 5.88
N GLY A 221 -9.17 -4.44 5.45
CA GLY A 221 -9.31 -3.02 5.79
C GLY A 221 -9.48 -2.77 7.29
N LYS A 222 -10.32 -3.59 7.96
CA LYS A 222 -10.51 -3.55 9.41
C LYS A 222 -9.21 -3.86 10.16
N LEU A 223 -8.48 -4.89 9.73
CA LEU A 223 -7.19 -5.26 10.32
C LEU A 223 -6.17 -4.14 10.21
N ALA A 224 -6.06 -3.50 9.03
CA ALA A 224 -5.20 -2.34 8.84
C ALA A 224 -5.55 -1.22 9.82
N ALA A 225 -6.84 -0.93 9.97
CA ALA A 225 -7.32 0.09 10.91
C ALA A 225 -6.99 -0.25 12.37
N GLN A 226 -7.10 -1.51 12.78
CA GLN A 226 -6.77 -1.94 14.16
C GLN A 226 -5.32 -1.65 14.53
N PHE A 227 -4.38 -1.82 13.60
CA PHE A 227 -2.98 -1.44 13.83
C PHE A 227 -2.79 0.07 13.81
N LEU A 228 -3.36 0.73 12.81
CA LEU A 228 -3.11 2.15 12.55
C LEU A 228 -3.84 3.11 13.50
N ALA A 229 -5.01 2.73 14.04
CA ALA A 229 -5.79 3.60 14.92
C ALA A 229 -5.16 3.82 16.30
N ARG A 230 -4.30 2.91 16.72
CA ARG A 230 -3.65 2.99 18.05
C ARG A 230 -2.74 4.19 18.18
N ALA A 231 -2.72 4.79 19.38
CA ALA A 231 -1.80 5.88 19.70
C ALA A 231 -0.33 5.44 19.63
N ASP A 232 -0.06 4.19 20.01
CA ASP A 232 1.24 3.54 19.98
C ASP A 232 1.46 2.67 18.73
N GLY A 233 0.52 2.64 17.78
CA GLY A 233 0.57 1.83 16.58
C GLY A 233 1.49 2.38 15.48
N PRO A 234 1.71 1.60 14.41
CA PRO A 234 2.53 2.03 13.28
C PRO A 234 1.92 3.25 12.58
N ARG A 235 2.77 4.07 11.99
CA ARG A 235 2.37 5.25 11.19
C ARG A 235 2.41 4.97 9.71
N ILE A 236 3.08 3.90 9.31
CA ILE A 236 3.22 3.47 7.93
C ILE A 236 2.69 2.05 7.79
N ALA A 237 1.85 1.81 6.79
CA ALA A 237 1.39 0.47 6.45
C ALA A 237 1.56 0.18 4.96
N MET A 238 1.76 -1.09 4.63
CA MET A 238 1.73 -1.59 3.26
C MET A 238 0.70 -2.72 3.14
N ILE A 239 -0.10 -2.66 2.08
CA ILE A 239 -1.09 -3.68 1.74
C ILE A 239 -0.81 -4.17 0.32
N GLU A 240 -0.83 -5.48 0.10
CA GLU A 240 -0.67 -6.07 -1.22
C GLU A 240 -2.02 -6.57 -1.74
N THR A 241 -2.34 -6.21 -2.97
CA THR A 241 -3.49 -6.74 -3.70
C THR A 241 -3.02 -7.35 -5.02
N GLY A 242 -3.52 -8.53 -5.36
CA GLY A 242 -3.12 -9.26 -6.56
C GLY A 242 -4.27 -9.46 -7.55
N GLY A 243 -3.98 -10.15 -8.65
CA GLY A 243 -4.99 -10.51 -9.66
C GLY A 243 -5.30 -9.43 -10.70
N TRP A 244 -4.46 -8.38 -10.77
CA TRP A 244 -4.65 -7.27 -11.72
C TRP A 244 -4.17 -7.60 -13.14
N ASP A 245 -3.46 -8.70 -13.34
CA ASP A 245 -2.99 -9.17 -14.64
C ASP A 245 -4.12 -9.80 -15.46
N THR A 246 -4.82 -8.95 -16.21
CA THR A 246 -6.09 -9.29 -16.88
C THR A 246 -5.93 -9.48 -18.39
N HIS A 247 -5.15 -10.48 -18.80
CA HIS A 247 -4.99 -10.83 -20.22
C HIS A 247 -6.26 -11.42 -20.85
N SER A 248 -7.18 -11.91 -20.05
CA SER A 248 -8.46 -12.49 -20.52
C SER A 248 -9.59 -12.23 -19.53
N ALA A 249 -10.83 -12.23 -20.01
CA ALA A 249 -12.04 -12.01 -19.21
C ALA A 249 -11.94 -10.75 -18.31
N GLN A 250 -11.30 -9.68 -18.83
CA GLN A 250 -10.91 -8.52 -18.05
C GLN A 250 -12.11 -7.81 -17.39
N ASN A 251 -13.23 -7.62 -18.09
CA ASN A 251 -14.36 -6.90 -17.54
C ASN A 251 -14.83 -7.46 -16.20
N ALA A 252 -15.01 -8.78 -16.10
CA ALA A 252 -15.45 -9.41 -14.85
C ALA A 252 -14.33 -9.41 -13.79
N ARG A 253 -13.10 -9.73 -14.18
CA ARG A 253 -11.95 -9.79 -13.27
C ARG A 253 -11.63 -8.41 -12.70
N LEU A 254 -11.53 -7.39 -13.54
CA LEU A 254 -11.26 -6.03 -13.11
C LEU A 254 -12.37 -5.49 -12.21
N ALA A 255 -13.65 -5.71 -12.59
CA ALA A 255 -14.79 -5.29 -11.76
C ALA A 255 -14.74 -5.92 -10.35
N ASN A 256 -14.41 -7.21 -10.24
CA ASN A 256 -14.27 -7.89 -8.96
C ASN A 256 -13.09 -7.34 -8.14
N GLN A 257 -11.93 -7.11 -8.75
CA GLN A 257 -10.77 -6.55 -8.08
C GLN A 257 -11.02 -5.11 -7.61
N LEU A 258 -11.68 -4.29 -8.41
CA LEU A 258 -12.05 -2.93 -8.05
C LEU A 258 -13.07 -2.91 -6.90
N LYS A 259 -14.07 -3.79 -6.94
CA LYS A 259 -15.03 -3.95 -5.83
C LYS A 259 -14.33 -4.38 -4.54
N ALA A 260 -13.37 -5.29 -4.63
CA ALA A 260 -12.58 -5.74 -3.47
C ALA A 260 -11.75 -4.58 -2.89
N LEU A 261 -11.06 -3.83 -3.75
CA LEU A 261 -10.30 -2.64 -3.35
C LEU A 261 -11.20 -1.58 -2.70
N ASP A 262 -12.34 -1.29 -3.31
CA ASP A 262 -13.33 -0.32 -2.83
C ASP A 262 -13.86 -0.70 -1.43
N THR A 263 -14.21 -1.97 -1.25
CA THR A 263 -14.66 -2.52 0.04
C THR A 263 -13.56 -2.45 1.11
N MET A 264 -12.32 -2.78 0.76
CA MET A 264 -11.18 -2.71 1.67
C MET A 264 -10.94 -1.27 2.14
N LEU A 265 -10.93 -0.31 1.22
CA LEU A 265 -10.70 1.11 1.53
C LEU A 265 -11.85 1.70 2.36
N ALA A 266 -13.09 1.34 2.06
CA ALA A 266 -14.24 1.74 2.87
C ALA A 266 -14.14 1.20 4.30
N SER A 267 -13.81 -0.10 4.44
CA SER A 267 -13.62 -0.72 5.75
C SER A 267 -12.47 -0.10 6.53
N LEU A 268 -11.36 0.23 5.86
CA LEU A 268 -10.24 0.94 6.47
C LEU A 268 -10.70 2.30 7.01
N ARG A 269 -11.38 3.11 6.19
CA ARG A 269 -11.94 4.41 6.57
C ARG A 269 -12.84 4.30 7.80
N ASP A 270 -13.82 3.41 7.73
CA ASP A 270 -14.88 3.31 8.74
C ASP A 270 -14.33 2.82 10.09
N ASN A 271 -13.33 1.94 10.09
CA ASN A 271 -12.69 1.43 11.31
C ASN A 271 -11.56 2.32 11.84
N LEU A 272 -10.97 3.21 11.04
CA LEU A 272 -10.03 4.23 11.52
C LEU A 272 -10.75 5.34 12.31
N GLY A 273 -12.02 5.59 12.02
CA GLY A 273 -12.78 6.65 12.66
C GLY A 273 -12.07 8.01 12.54
N PRO A 274 -11.90 8.76 13.64
CA PRO A 274 -11.24 10.09 13.59
C PRO A 274 -9.79 10.08 13.09
N ALA A 275 -9.10 8.94 13.16
CA ALA A 275 -7.75 8.83 12.63
C ALA A 275 -7.71 8.92 11.09
N TRP A 276 -8.85 8.70 10.41
CA TRP A 276 -8.98 8.89 8.96
C TRP A 276 -8.65 10.30 8.52
N ASP A 277 -9.00 11.32 9.31
CA ASP A 277 -8.73 12.74 8.99
C ASP A 277 -7.23 13.06 8.85
N LYS A 278 -6.37 12.19 9.41
CA LYS A 278 -4.92 12.30 9.37
C LYS A 278 -4.26 11.16 8.59
N THR A 279 -5.03 10.48 7.76
CA THR A 279 -4.57 9.33 6.99
C THR A 279 -4.54 9.67 5.50
N THR A 280 -3.48 9.20 4.83
CA THR A 280 -3.33 9.20 3.38
C THR A 280 -3.07 7.77 2.93
N VAL A 281 -3.87 7.29 2.00
CA VAL A 281 -3.68 6.01 1.31
C VAL A 281 -3.28 6.31 -0.12
N LEU A 282 -2.15 5.77 -0.56
CA LEU A 282 -1.69 5.81 -1.94
C LEU A 282 -1.82 4.42 -2.56
N VAL A 283 -2.54 4.30 -3.66
CA VAL A 283 -2.71 3.07 -4.43
C VAL A 283 -1.98 3.21 -5.76
N ALA A 284 -1.11 2.27 -6.09
CA ALA A 284 -0.36 2.28 -7.34
C ALA A 284 -0.04 0.85 -7.84
N THR A 285 0.30 0.76 -9.11
CA THR A 285 0.70 -0.48 -9.79
C THR A 285 2.05 -0.30 -10.48
N GLU A 286 2.74 -1.39 -10.81
CA GLU A 286 4.09 -1.37 -11.38
C GLU A 286 4.17 -0.77 -12.77
N PHE A 287 3.14 -0.97 -13.60
CA PHE A 287 2.94 -0.37 -14.94
C PHE A 287 1.48 -0.53 -15.36
N GLY A 288 1.09 0.01 -16.52
CA GLY A 288 -0.26 -0.05 -17.05
C GLY A 288 -0.50 -1.19 -18.04
N ARG A 289 -1.58 -1.05 -18.79
CA ARG A 289 -2.00 -2.01 -19.83
C ARG A 289 -2.03 -1.32 -21.17
N THR A 290 -2.04 -2.12 -22.27
CA THR A 290 -2.18 -1.60 -23.64
C THR A 290 -3.42 -0.73 -23.79
N ALA A 291 -3.37 0.28 -24.66
CA ALA A 291 -4.55 1.11 -24.95
C ALA A 291 -5.65 0.31 -25.67
N ALA A 292 -5.27 -0.60 -26.56
CA ALA A 292 -6.20 -1.48 -27.26
C ALA A 292 -6.47 -2.78 -26.49
N ALA A 293 -7.67 -3.34 -26.67
CA ALA A 293 -8.00 -4.68 -26.26
C ALA A 293 -7.20 -5.71 -27.06
N ASN A 294 -6.86 -6.85 -26.43
CA ASN A 294 -6.24 -7.99 -27.10
C ASN A 294 -7.29 -8.97 -27.67
N GLY A 295 -6.84 -10.02 -28.35
CA GLY A 295 -7.71 -11.03 -28.96
C GLY A 295 -8.38 -12.00 -27.97
N THR A 296 -8.08 -11.94 -26.67
CA THR A 296 -8.58 -12.88 -25.65
C THR A 296 -9.56 -12.24 -24.66
N GLY A 297 -10.03 -11.03 -24.95
CA GLY A 297 -10.97 -10.30 -24.09
C GLY A 297 -10.30 -9.70 -22.85
N GLY A 298 -9.07 -9.24 -23.00
CA GLY A 298 -8.28 -8.53 -22.01
C GLY A 298 -7.36 -7.51 -22.66
N THR A 299 -6.30 -7.17 -21.95
CA THR A 299 -5.24 -6.27 -22.43
C THR A 299 -3.87 -6.86 -22.13
N ASP A 300 -2.84 -6.46 -22.87
CA ASP A 300 -1.47 -6.85 -22.60
C ASP A 300 -0.75 -5.82 -21.73
N HIS A 301 0.48 -6.10 -21.31
CA HIS A 301 1.29 -5.17 -20.52
C HIS A 301 1.58 -3.90 -21.29
N GLY A 302 1.41 -2.75 -20.65
CA GLY A 302 1.62 -1.42 -21.22
C GLY A 302 2.52 -0.55 -20.34
N GLN A 303 2.36 0.78 -20.42
CA GLN A 303 3.23 1.71 -19.71
C GLN A 303 2.51 2.49 -18.61
N ALA A 304 1.79 3.52 -18.94
CA ALA A 304 1.14 4.35 -17.94
C ALA A 304 -0.16 3.74 -17.42
N SER A 305 -0.45 4.05 -16.17
CA SER A 305 -1.68 3.68 -15.48
C SER A 305 -2.27 4.88 -14.73
N VAL A 306 -3.04 4.61 -13.70
CA VAL A 306 -3.56 5.59 -12.75
C VAL A 306 -3.06 5.27 -11.34
N ALA A 307 -2.71 6.30 -10.59
CA ALA A 307 -2.55 6.21 -9.15
C ALA A 307 -3.72 6.91 -8.45
N MET A 308 -4.07 6.41 -7.27
CA MET A 308 -5.20 6.92 -6.49
C MET A 308 -4.71 7.35 -5.12
N LEU A 309 -5.17 8.50 -4.64
CA LEU A 309 -5.02 8.90 -3.25
C LEU A 309 -6.39 8.95 -2.59
N ALA A 310 -6.50 8.37 -1.40
CA ALA A 310 -7.69 8.42 -0.56
C ALA A 310 -7.31 8.73 0.89
N GLY A 311 -8.16 9.44 1.62
CA GLY A 311 -7.91 9.78 3.02
C GLY A 311 -8.55 11.10 3.41
N GLY A 312 -8.86 11.26 4.68
CA GLY A 312 -9.38 12.53 5.20
C GLY A 312 -8.39 13.68 5.07
N ALA A 313 -7.08 13.38 5.03
CA ALA A 313 -6.03 14.37 4.80
C ALA A 313 -5.89 14.78 3.32
N VAL A 314 -6.44 14.03 2.37
CA VAL A 314 -6.25 14.28 0.93
C VAL A 314 -6.97 15.54 0.47
N ALA A 315 -6.32 16.38 -0.33
CA ALA A 315 -6.91 17.52 -1.03
C ALA A 315 -7.61 17.03 -2.32
N GLY A 316 -8.70 16.28 -2.15
CA GLY A 316 -9.36 15.51 -3.20
C GLY A 316 -10.37 16.30 -4.06
N GLY A 317 -11.26 15.56 -4.74
CA GLY A 317 -12.28 16.11 -5.63
C GLY A 317 -11.73 16.52 -6.99
N ARG A 318 -10.60 15.97 -7.43
CA ARG A 318 -9.95 16.33 -8.70
C ARG A 318 -9.22 15.16 -9.33
N VAL A 319 -9.05 15.23 -10.64
CA VAL A 319 -8.16 14.38 -11.43
C VAL A 319 -6.98 15.22 -11.89
N ILE A 320 -5.77 14.79 -11.56
CA ILE A 320 -4.53 15.39 -12.05
C ILE A 320 -4.13 14.58 -13.30
N ALA A 321 -4.10 15.20 -14.45
CA ALA A 321 -3.72 14.57 -15.69
C ALA A 321 -3.19 15.63 -16.68
N ASP A 322 -1.97 15.42 -17.16
CA ASP A 322 -1.51 15.97 -18.44
C ASP A 322 -1.89 14.92 -19.49
N TRP A 323 -3.13 15.04 -20.01
CA TRP A 323 -3.73 13.98 -20.80
C TRP A 323 -3.15 13.94 -22.20
N PRO A 324 -2.44 12.85 -22.61
CA PRO A 324 -1.75 12.80 -23.88
C PRO A 324 -2.67 12.53 -25.08
N GLY A 325 -3.89 12.01 -24.84
CA GLY A 325 -4.78 11.47 -25.88
C GLY A 325 -4.55 9.98 -26.16
N LEU A 326 -5.41 9.41 -27.01
CA LEU A 326 -5.37 8.00 -27.41
C LEU A 326 -5.28 7.79 -28.92
N ARG A 327 -5.00 8.82 -29.71
CA ARG A 327 -4.70 8.63 -31.13
C ARG A 327 -3.38 7.89 -31.29
N PRO A 328 -3.14 7.13 -32.36
CA PRO A 328 -1.88 6.38 -32.53
C PRO A 328 -0.62 7.24 -32.33
N ALA A 329 -0.63 8.48 -32.80
CA ALA A 329 0.49 9.41 -32.63
C ALA A 329 0.71 9.89 -31.18
N ASP A 330 -0.30 9.80 -30.31
CA ASP A 330 -0.26 10.25 -28.93
C ASP A 330 0.15 9.10 -27.98
N LEU A 331 0.13 7.86 -28.47
CA LEU A 331 0.48 6.68 -27.70
C LEU A 331 2.01 6.47 -27.65
N TYR A 332 2.49 5.92 -26.56
CA TYR A 332 3.85 5.43 -26.44
C TYR A 332 4.02 4.17 -27.32
N GLU A 333 5.00 4.19 -28.23
CA GLU A 333 5.20 3.14 -29.24
C GLU A 333 3.92 2.83 -30.05
N GLN A 334 3.05 3.82 -30.25
CA GLN A 334 1.74 3.69 -30.93
C GLN A 334 0.82 2.60 -30.34
N ARG A 335 1.04 2.24 -29.08
CA ARG A 335 0.42 1.07 -28.43
C ARG A 335 -0.10 1.35 -27.02
N ASP A 336 0.73 1.99 -26.18
CA ASP A 336 0.43 2.14 -24.75
C ASP A 336 0.06 3.58 -24.41
N LEU A 337 -0.71 3.78 -23.35
CA LEU A 337 -0.90 5.13 -22.81
C LEU A 337 0.47 5.74 -22.50
N LYS A 338 0.74 6.89 -23.09
CA LYS A 338 2.03 7.60 -22.91
C LYS A 338 2.13 8.13 -21.47
N PRO A 339 3.20 7.83 -20.72
CA PRO A 339 3.44 8.44 -19.43
C PRO A 339 3.69 9.96 -19.55
N THR A 340 2.94 10.74 -18.77
CA THR A 340 3.11 12.19 -18.65
C THR A 340 3.39 12.62 -17.22
N ALA A 341 3.15 11.73 -16.24
CA ALA A 341 3.42 11.97 -14.83
C ALA A 341 4.37 10.91 -14.26
N SER A 342 5.27 11.34 -13.36
CA SER A 342 6.19 10.45 -12.64
C SER A 342 5.51 9.88 -11.39
N LEU A 343 5.50 8.55 -11.26
CA LEU A 343 5.02 7.87 -10.07
C LEU A 343 5.93 8.14 -8.87
N ASP A 344 7.24 8.19 -9.08
CA ASP A 344 8.22 8.47 -8.02
C ASP A 344 8.02 9.88 -7.44
N ALA A 345 7.81 10.88 -8.30
CA ALA A 345 7.51 12.25 -7.88
C ALA A 345 6.18 12.34 -7.10
N LEU A 346 5.18 11.58 -7.52
CA LEU A 346 3.89 11.49 -6.84
C LEU A 346 4.03 10.84 -5.45
N ILE A 347 4.73 9.70 -5.36
CA ILE A 347 4.98 9.00 -4.09
C ILE A 347 5.74 9.92 -3.13
N ALA A 348 6.81 10.56 -3.60
CA ALA A 348 7.63 11.45 -2.78
C ALA A 348 6.80 12.62 -2.23
N GLY A 349 6.00 13.27 -3.07
CA GLY A 349 5.14 14.37 -2.66
C GLY A 349 4.06 13.94 -1.67
N ALA A 350 3.34 12.86 -1.99
CA ALA A 350 2.28 12.34 -1.12
C ALA A 350 2.82 11.92 0.25
N ALA A 351 3.96 11.23 0.30
CA ALA A 351 4.60 10.81 1.54
C ALA A 351 5.10 12.02 2.36
N ALA A 352 5.76 12.96 1.71
CA ALA A 352 6.30 14.16 2.37
C ALA A 352 5.18 15.01 2.99
N GLU A 353 4.17 15.38 2.20
CA GLU A 353 3.06 16.20 2.69
C GLU A 353 2.25 15.47 3.77
N SER A 354 1.99 14.16 3.55
CA SER A 354 1.24 13.35 4.53
C SER A 354 1.92 13.30 5.89
N LEU A 355 3.24 13.17 5.93
CA LEU A 355 4.02 12.99 7.15
C LEU A 355 4.71 14.28 7.62
N GLN A 356 4.41 15.41 6.96
CA GLN A 356 4.96 16.74 7.26
C GLN A 356 6.49 16.77 7.18
N LEU A 357 7.04 16.12 6.18
CA LEU A 357 8.47 16.10 5.87
C LEU A 357 8.79 17.13 4.77
N ASP A 358 10.06 17.52 4.65
CA ASP A 358 10.51 18.34 3.52
C ASP A 358 10.40 17.56 2.20
N PRO A 359 9.65 18.05 1.20
CA PRO A 359 9.40 17.30 -0.03
C PRO A 359 10.67 17.00 -0.84
N GLN A 360 11.61 17.97 -0.94
CA GLN A 360 12.84 17.81 -1.72
C GLN A 360 13.78 16.79 -1.06
N ARG A 361 13.95 16.88 0.25
CA ARG A 361 14.72 15.90 1.02
C ARG A 361 14.09 14.52 0.93
N THR A 362 12.77 14.43 1.02
CA THR A 362 12.04 13.15 0.91
C THR A 362 12.28 12.53 -0.45
N ALA A 363 12.10 13.27 -1.56
CA ALA A 363 12.36 12.77 -2.91
C ALA A 363 13.81 12.29 -3.07
N ALA A 364 14.79 13.07 -2.61
CA ALA A 364 16.20 12.72 -2.69
C ALA A 364 16.55 11.44 -1.91
N VAL A 365 15.89 11.18 -0.78
CA VAL A 365 16.11 9.96 0.02
C VAL A 365 15.36 8.77 -0.57
N LEU A 366 14.08 8.94 -0.96
CA LEU A 366 13.27 7.83 -1.43
C LEU A 366 13.66 7.37 -2.85
N PHE A 367 14.09 8.28 -3.72
CA PHE A 367 14.31 8.04 -5.14
C PHE A 367 15.66 8.59 -5.62
N ALA A 368 16.73 8.35 -4.86
CA ALA A 368 18.07 8.85 -5.15
C ALA A 368 18.60 8.49 -6.54
N GLN A 369 18.15 7.37 -7.12
CA GLN A 369 18.59 6.87 -8.43
C GLN A 369 17.71 7.38 -9.59
N ALA A 370 16.53 7.92 -9.31
CA ALA A 370 15.61 8.38 -10.36
C ALA A 370 15.93 9.79 -10.89
N GLY A 371 16.99 10.43 -10.38
CA GLY A 371 17.34 11.82 -10.69
C GLY A 371 16.54 12.84 -9.86
N ALA A 372 16.90 14.11 -10.01
CA ALA A 372 16.23 15.20 -9.28
C ALA A 372 14.84 15.49 -9.87
N GLN A 373 13.86 14.66 -9.54
CA GLN A 373 12.47 14.93 -9.91
C GLN A 373 11.83 15.88 -8.91
N GLN A 374 11.03 16.81 -9.40
CA GLN A 374 10.25 17.69 -8.53
C GLN A 374 9.07 16.91 -7.92
N PRO A 375 8.97 16.79 -6.60
CA PRO A 375 7.82 16.13 -5.96
C PRO A 375 6.51 16.85 -6.34
N VAL A 376 5.47 16.08 -6.56
CA VAL A 376 4.12 16.64 -6.75
C VAL A 376 3.65 17.24 -5.42
N THR A 377 3.13 18.46 -5.45
CA THR A 377 2.70 19.18 -4.24
C THR A 377 1.22 19.52 -4.26
N GLY A 378 0.69 19.92 -3.10
CA GLY A 378 -0.72 20.25 -2.93
C GLY A 378 -1.64 19.02 -2.97
N LEU A 379 -1.14 17.84 -2.63
CA LEU A 379 -1.90 16.60 -2.58
C LEU A 379 -2.66 16.44 -1.26
N ILE A 380 -2.14 17.02 -0.19
CA ILE A 380 -2.63 16.89 1.18
C ILE A 380 -3.08 18.25 1.70
N ARG A 381 -4.15 18.25 2.49
CA ARG A 381 -4.63 19.46 3.18
C ARG A 381 -3.64 19.86 4.28
N THR A 382 -3.31 21.13 4.32
CA THR A 382 -2.46 21.73 5.38
C THR A 382 -3.25 21.98 6.67
#